data_0e815b329c1f687e218cc1e715d16e9e
#
_entry.id   0e815b329c1f687e218cc1e715d16e9e
#
_cell.length_a   1.000
_cell.length_b   1.000
_cell.length_c   1.000
_cell.angle_alpha   90.00
_cell.angle_beta   90.00
_cell.angle_gamma   90.00
#
_symmetry.space_group_name_H-M   'P 1'
#
loop_
_entity.id
_entity.type
_entity.pdbx_description
1 polymer ?
#
loop_
_entity_poly.entity_id
_entity_poly.type
_entity_poly.pdbx_seq_one_letter_code
_entity_poly.pdbx_strand_id
1 'polypeptide(L)'
;MTPAAIPGAPVPLPSHSIYDVRRHAAKHTEDYVFSQLIPYLGNKRKLLPLIAEAVHLTGEANSTFADLFAGSGVISRWAKQSGFRTVTNDWEPYCAPLGDCFIGLDTPPPGADNLIKRLNAASSDPNGYISTHFCPASDETPDPHRERCFFTRANGSRLDAMRDTIALWEAEDAISRSERAYLVAPLLYAASYVSNTSGVFKAYHHGWGGTTATALYRILSDVHLVAPILWDNGHRNLAFNVDAMELATNWESLVGEHAGVAYLDPPYNQHPYGSNYHLLNTIALWDKPVVPPIARGTKSAIRTDWRTERRSAFNNAKDALPALAALVDAMAARWIIISYSTDGNIPYEALLTMLSERGPTGIVTRRYKRYRVSTTRMSLRPHTVEFVAILDKRTNMSVDVPFCGSTVDEQLTQIATAAGDQVKI
;
A
#
# COMPACT_ATOMS: atom_id res chain seq x y z
N MET A 1 -8.02 48.08 -4.74
CA MET A 1 -7.17 47.60 -3.67
C MET A 1 -7.87 46.39 -3.05
N THR A 2 -7.43 45.21 -3.39
CA THR A 2 -7.90 43.95 -2.80
C THR A 2 -7.28 43.84 -1.41
N PRO A 3 -8.03 43.56 -0.34
CA PRO A 3 -7.44 43.39 0.99
C PRO A 3 -6.50 42.19 1.02
N ALA A 4 -5.34 42.40 1.62
CA ALA A 4 -4.37 41.34 1.84
C ALA A 4 -4.98 40.26 2.75
N ALA A 5 -4.89 39.01 2.33
CA ALA A 5 -5.33 37.87 3.12
C ALA A 5 -4.53 37.78 4.43
N ILE A 6 -5.22 37.70 5.55
CA ILE A 6 -4.65 37.49 6.88
C ILE A 6 -4.07 36.07 6.94
N PRO A 7 -2.77 35.89 7.20
CA PRO A 7 -2.20 34.55 7.32
C PRO A 7 -2.81 33.83 8.54
N GLY A 8 -3.51 32.73 8.32
CA GLY A 8 -4.09 31.89 9.36
C GLY A 8 -5.61 31.97 9.52
N ALA A 9 -6.32 32.74 8.72
CA ALA A 9 -7.78 32.67 8.70
C ALA A 9 -8.24 31.33 8.09
N PRO A 10 -9.25 30.64 8.69
CA PRO A 10 -9.81 29.43 8.11
C PRO A 10 -10.38 29.75 6.72
N VAL A 11 -9.99 28.96 5.72
CA VAL A 11 -10.58 29.07 4.38
C VAL A 11 -12.04 28.67 4.50
N PRO A 12 -13.02 29.53 4.19
CA PRO A 12 -14.43 29.18 4.28
C PRO A 12 -14.70 28.00 3.33
N LEU A 13 -15.43 27.00 3.82
CA LEU A 13 -15.87 25.87 3.00
C LEU A 13 -16.80 26.39 1.90
N PRO A 14 -16.63 25.94 0.65
CA PRO A 14 -17.60 26.24 -0.39
C PRO A 14 -18.96 25.64 -0.01
N SER A 15 -20.04 26.40 -0.21
CA SER A 15 -21.41 26.04 0.17
C SER A 15 -21.95 24.75 -0.48
N HIS A 16 -21.26 24.22 -1.47
CA HIS A 16 -21.55 22.93 -2.12
C HIS A 16 -20.23 22.25 -2.54
N SER A 17 -20.10 20.95 -2.26
CA SER A 17 -19.04 20.15 -2.83
C SER A 17 -19.26 20.02 -4.35
N ILE A 18 -18.42 20.70 -5.14
CA ILE A 18 -18.47 20.65 -6.62
C ILE A 18 -17.76 19.42 -7.20
N TYR A 19 -17.13 18.61 -6.34
CA TYR A 19 -16.35 17.46 -6.74
C TYR A 19 -16.97 16.17 -6.22
N ASP A 20 -17.47 15.37 -7.16
CA ASP A 20 -18.06 14.05 -6.91
C ASP A 20 -16.94 12.99 -6.98
N VAL A 21 -16.81 12.16 -5.94
CA VAL A 21 -15.93 10.97 -5.93
C VAL A 21 -16.19 10.10 -7.15
N ARG A 22 -17.44 10.02 -7.63
CA ARG A 22 -17.80 9.30 -8.86
C ARG A 22 -17.04 9.79 -10.09
N ARG A 23 -16.80 11.11 -10.25
CA ARG A 23 -16.05 11.66 -11.38
C ARG A 23 -14.58 11.24 -11.37
N HIS A 24 -13.99 11.09 -10.17
CA HIS A 24 -12.61 10.63 -10.02
C HIS A 24 -12.50 9.13 -10.16
N ALA A 25 -13.42 8.37 -9.60
CA ALA A 25 -13.52 6.95 -9.81
C ALA A 25 -13.77 6.64 -11.29
N ALA A 26 -14.66 7.39 -11.97
CA ALA A 26 -14.94 7.24 -13.40
C ALA A 26 -13.71 7.41 -14.30
N LYS A 27 -12.72 8.20 -13.93
CA LYS A 27 -11.45 8.33 -14.68
C LYS A 27 -10.56 7.08 -14.61
N HIS A 28 -10.81 6.18 -13.65
CA HIS A 28 -10.05 4.95 -13.42
C HIS A 28 -10.90 3.71 -13.58
N THR A 29 -12.18 3.84 -14.00
CA THR A 29 -13.16 2.75 -14.03
C THR A 29 -12.86 1.68 -15.08
N GLU A 30 -12.02 1.95 -16.06
CA GLU A 30 -11.67 0.96 -17.10
C GLU A 30 -10.40 0.17 -16.80
N ASP A 31 -9.67 0.53 -15.76
CA ASP A 31 -8.37 -0.05 -15.44
C ASP A 31 -8.40 -0.79 -14.09
N TYR A 32 -8.52 -2.12 -14.15
CA TYR A 32 -8.49 -2.98 -12.98
C TYR A 32 -7.23 -2.77 -12.11
N VAL A 33 -6.06 -2.61 -12.72
CA VAL A 33 -4.77 -2.52 -12.00
C VAL A 33 -4.69 -1.24 -11.19
N PHE A 34 -5.15 -0.11 -11.75
CA PHE A 34 -4.93 1.22 -11.16
C PHE A 34 -6.17 1.85 -10.52
N SER A 35 -7.35 1.23 -10.68
CA SER A 35 -8.58 1.69 -10.04
C SER A 35 -8.54 1.53 -8.52
N GLN A 36 -9.08 2.50 -7.79
CA GLN A 36 -9.22 2.47 -6.33
C GLN A 36 -7.94 2.04 -5.56
N LEU A 37 -6.76 2.43 -6.05
CA LEU A 37 -5.51 2.21 -5.31
C LEU A 37 -5.36 3.24 -4.20
N ILE A 38 -5.22 2.77 -2.98
CA ILE A 38 -4.93 3.62 -1.82
C ILE A 38 -3.58 4.34 -2.06
N PRO A 39 -3.48 5.66 -1.77
CA PRO A 39 -2.20 6.35 -1.72
C PRO A 39 -1.26 5.63 -0.74
N TYR A 40 -0.15 5.11 -1.24
CA TYR A 40 0.72 4.22 -0.49
C TYR A 40 2.18 4.66 -0.62
N LEU A 41 2.88 4.75 0.52
CA LEU A 41 4.29 5.07 0.55
C LEU A 41 5.08 3.90 -0.07
N GLY A 42 5.88 4.18 -1.09
CA GLY A 42 6.61 3.15 -1.81
C GLY A 42 5.76 2.35 -2.81
N ASN A 43 4.54 2.81 -3.19
CA ASN A 43 3.74 2.09 -4.17
C ASN A 43 4.48 1.93 -5.50
N LYS A 44 4.30 0.78 -6.13
CA LYS A 44 5.04 0.37 -7.33
C LYS A 44 4.38 0.78 -8.65
N ARG A 45 3.36 1.69 -8.64
CA ARG A 45 2.68 2.14 -9.88
C ARG A 45 3.64 2.61 -10.96
N LYS A 46 4.66 3.41 -10.59
CA LYS A 46 5.65 3.91 -11.53
C LYS A 46 6.74 2.89 -11.88
N LEU A 47 6.95 1.91 -11.01
CA LEU A 47 7.94 0.84 -11.18
C LEU A 47 7.37 -0.39 -11.86
N LEU A 48 6.03 -0.47 -12.00
CA LEU A 48 5.38 -1.62 -12.62
C LEU A 48 5.99 -2.02 -13.97
N PRO A 49 6.32 -1.10 -14.91
CA PRO A 49 6.97 -1.51 -16.15
C PRO A 49 8.33 -2.19 -15.95
N LEU A 50 9.11 -1.75 -14.94
CA LEU A 50 10.41 -2.36 -14.62
C LEU A 50 10.25 -3.75 -13.99
N ILE A 51 9.26 -3.91 -13.10
CA ILE A 51 8.93 -5.19 -12.47
C ILE A 51 8.38 -6.17 -13.51
N ALA A 52 7.50 -5.69 -14.40
CA ALA A 52 6.97 -6.49 -15.52
C ALA A 52 8.07 -6.97 -16.46
N GLU A 53 9.06 -6.12 -16.76
CA GLU A 53 10.25 -6.48 -17.53
C GLU A 53 11.05 -7.59 -16.81
N ALA A 54 11.29 -7.46 -15.50
CA ALA A 54 11.97 -8.47 -14.71
C ALA A 54 11.23 -9.82 -14.70
N VAL A 55 9.90 -9.81 -14.59
CA VAL A 55 9.08 -11.03 -14.68
C VAL A 55 9.15 -11.62 -16.09
N HIS A 56 9.08 -10.80 -17.14
CA HIS A 56 9.17 -11.28 -18.52
C HIS A 56 10.50 -11.99 -18.80
N LEU A 57 11.61 -11.48 -18.24
CA LEU A 57 12.93 -12.09 -18.37
C LEU A 57 13.02 -13.49 -17.76
N THR A 58 12.15 -13.85 -16.81
CA THR A 58 12.10 -15.21 -16.25
C THR A 58 11.55 -16.25 -17.22
N GLY A 59 10.84 -15.81 -18.26
CA GLY A 59 10.09 -16.69 -19.17
C GLY A 59 8.87 -17.37 -18.54
N GLU A 60 8.53 -17.04 -17.28
CA GLU A 60 7.36 -17.60 -16.62
C GLU A 60 6.07 -16.98 -17.16
N ALA A 61 5.11 -17.85 -17.43
CA ALA A 61 3.75 -17.48 -17.82
C ALA A 61 2.78 -18.56 -17.30
N ASN A 62 1.56 -18.16 -16.96
CA ASN A 62 0.51 -19.07 -16.49
C ASN A 62 0.90 -19.93 -15.26
N SER A 63 1.93 -19.54 -14.52
CA SER A 63 2.36 -20.17 -13.27
C SER A 63 1.78 -19.42 -12.07
N THR A 64 2.09 -19.89 -10.84
CA THR A 64 1.71 -19.16 -9.62
C THR A 64 2.68 -18.01 -9.37
N PHE A 65 2.12 -16.79 -9.23
CA PHE A 65 2.82 -15.58 -8.83
C PHE A 65 2.50 -15.26 -7.37
N ALA A 66 3.52 -15.19 -6.52
CA ALA A 66 3.42 -14.85 -5.11
C ALA A 66 3.87 -13.41 -4.87
N ASP A 67 3.00 -12.56 -4.33
CA ASP A 67 3.34 -11.20 -3.88
C ASP A 67 3.28 -11.16 -2.35
N LEU A 68 4.45 -11.19 -1.69
CA LEU A 68 4.53 -11.38 -0.25
C LEU A 68 4.39 -10.06 0.55
N PHE A 69 4.51 -8.91 -0.11
CA PHE A 69 4.42 -7.58 0.50
C PHE A 69 3.52 -6.67 -0.36
N ALA A 70 2.27 -7.07 -0.54
CA ALA A 70 1.39 -6.52 -1.56
C ALA A 70 1.05 -5.03 -1.40
N GLY A 71 1.02 -4.51 -0.18
CA GLY A 71 0.73 -3.12 0.12
C GLY A 71 -0.59 -2.64 -0.53
N SER A 72 -0.48 -1.80 -1.56
CA SER A 72 -1.63 -1.31 -2.32
C SER A 72 -2.25 -2.34 -3.27
N GLY A 73 -1.62 -3.50 -3.46
CA GLY A 73 -2.05 -4.57 -4.34
C GLY A 73 -1.77 -4.34 -5.83
N VAL A 74 -1.01 -3.32 -6.22
CA VAL A 74 -0.81 -2.99 -7.65
C VAL A 74 -0.09 -4.09 -8.42
N ILE A 75 0.91 -4.74 -7.81
CA ILE A 75 1.67 -5.83 -8.45
C ILE A 75 0.83 -7.10 -8.51
N SER A 76 0.14 -7.44 -7.41
CA SER A 76 -0.78 -8.58 -7.38
C SER A 76 -1.90 -8.45 -8.44
N ARG A 77 -2.50 -7.25 -8.60
CA ARG A 77 -3.52 -7.00 -9.62
C ARG A 77 -2.96 -7.14 -11.03
N TRP A 78 -1.76 -6.59 -11.26
CA TRP A 78 -1.09 -6.73 -12.54
C TRP A 78 -0.80 -8.22 -12.86
N ALA A 79 -0.29 -8.98 -11.91
CA ALA A 79 -0.01 -10.40 -12.09
C ALA A 79 -1.30 -11.18 -12.43
N LYS A 80 -2.39 -10.92 -11.68
CA LYS A 80 -3.71 -11.51 -11.97
C LYS A 80 -4.20 -11.15 -13.38
N GLN A 81 -4.11 -9.89 -13.78
CA GLN A 81 -4.51 -9.45 -15.12
C GLN A 81 -3.63 -10.05 -16.22
N SER A 82 -2.34 -10.33 -15.92
CA SER A 82 -1.39 -10.96 -16.83
C SER A 82 -1.56 -12.48 -16.96
N GLY A 83 -2.56 -13.07 -16.32
CA GLY A 83 -2.89 -14.49 -16.43
C GLY A 83 -2.20 -15.41 -15.42
N PHE A 84 -1.47 -14.88 -14.43
CA PHE A 84 -0.91 -15.68 -13.34
C PHE A 84 -2.00 -16.11 -12.35
N ARG A 85 -1.92 -17.35 -11.84
CA ARG A 85 -2.55 -17.68 -10.57
C ARG A 85 -1.87 -16.83 -9.50
N THR A 86 -2.60 -15.91 -8.86
CA THR A 86 -2.00 -14.92 -7.96
C THR A 86 -2.27 -15.27 -6.51
N VAL A 87 -1.19 -15.31 -5.72
CA VAL A 87 -1.22 -15.42 -4.27
C VAL A 87 -0.67 -14.12 -3.71
N THR A 88 -1.49 -13.37 -2.99
CA THR A 88 -1.13 -12.09 -2.39
C THR A 88 -1.07 -12.19 -0.88
N ASN A 89 -0.12 -11.49 -0.27
CA ASN A 89 -0.01 -11.39 1.18
C ASN A 89 0.46 -10.01 1.60
N ASP A 90 -0.01 -9.55 2.73
CA ASP A 90 0.58 -8.43 3.45
C ASP A 90 0.28 -8.56 4.94
N TRP A 91 1.19 -8.08 5.79
CA TRP A 91 1.02 -8.14 7.23
C TRP A 91 0.04 -7.11 7.77
N GLU A 92 -0.13 -5.97 7.08
CA GLU A 92 -0.99 -4.88 7.55
C GLU A 92 -2.48 -5.23 7.40
N PRO A 93 -3.29 -5.09 8.47
CA PRO A 93 -4.71 -5.49 8.45
C PRO A 93 -5.56 -4.82 7.38
N TYR A 94 -5.26 -3.56 6.99
CA TYR A 94 -6.01 -2.90 5.93
C TYR A 94 -5.76 -3.52 4.56
N CYS A 95 -4.66 -4.27 4.38
CA CYS A 95 -4.39 -4.98 3.13
C CYS A 95 -5.25 -6.24 2.98
N ALA A 96 -5.73 -6.84 4.08
CA ALA A 96 -6.56 -8.04 4.02
C ALA A 96 -7.84 -7.85 3.18
N PRO A 97 -8.72 -6.88 3.46
CA PRO A 97 -9.90 -6.66 2.61
C PRO A 97 -9.55 -6.24 1.18
N LEU A 98 -8.40 -5.59 0.95
CA LEU A 98 -7.93 -5.27 -0.40
C LEU A 98 -7.54 -6.54 -1.17
N GLY A 99 -6.77 -7.44 -0.55
CA GLY A 99 -6.38 -8.72 -1.11
C GLY A 99 -7.59 -9.62 -1.35
N ASP A 100 -8.43 -9.80 -0.33
CA ASP A 100 -9.66 -10.60 -0.43
C ASP A 100 -10.58 -10.09 -1.57
N CYS A 101 -10.73 -8.77 -1.72
CA CYS A 101 -11.59 -8.17 -2.73
C CYS A 101 -10.98 -8.25 -4.14
N PHE A 102 -9.80 -7.67 -4.34
CA PHE A 102 -9.28 -7.48 -5.70
C PHE A 102 -8.55 -8.71 -6.25
N ILE A 103 -8.05 -9.58 -5.38
CA ILE A 103 -7.36 -10.79 -5.80
C ILE A 103 -8.25 -12.01 -5.58
N GLY A 104 -8.89 -12.12 -4.41
CA GLY A 104 -9.71 -13.28 -4.06
C GLY A 104 -11.05 -13.36 -4.79
N LEU A 105 -11.60 -12.24 -5.28
CA LEU A 105 -12.85 -12.22 -6.03
C LEU A 105 -12.59 -12.05 -7.53
N ASP A 106 -13.33 -12.79 -8.34
CA ASP A 106 -13.32 -12.68 -9.79
C ASP A 106 -14.54 -11.90 -10.30
N THR A 107 -15.66 -12.01 -9.59
CA THR A 107 -16.92 -11.31 -9.87
C THR A 107 -17.55 -10.77 -8.58
N PRO A 108 -18.41 -9.74 -8.68
CA PRO A 108 -19.14 -9.23 -7.52
C PRO A 108 -19.98 -10.33 -6.84
N PRO A 109 -19.95 -10.44 -5.50
CA PRO A 109 -20.86 -11.33 -4.79
C PRO A 109 -22.32 -10.99 -5.11
N PRO A 110 -23.22 -11.99 -5.19
CA PRO A 110 -24.62 -11.75 -5.48
C PRO A 110 -25.25 -10.74 -4.53
N GLY A 111 -25.85 -9.69 -5.06
CA GLY A 111 -26.51 -8.66 -4.25
C GLY A 111 -25.60 -7.60 -3.63
N ALA A 112 -24.27 -7.72 -3.72
CA ALA A 112 -23.33 -6.80 -3.09
C ALA A 112 -23.46 -5.34 -3.56
N ASP A 113 -23.86 -5.10 -4.81
CA ASP A 113 -24.14 -3.74 -5.30
C ASP A 113 -25.31 -3.07 -4.58
N ASN A 114 -26.31 -3.85 -4.12
CA ASN A 114 -27.39 -3.32 -3.31
C ASN A 114 -26.91 -2.97 -1.90
N LEU A 115 -25.94 -3.73 -1.35
CA LEU A 115 -25.31 -3.40 -0.07
C LEU A 115 -24.54 -2.09 -0.16
N ILE A 116 -23.79 -1.84 -1.24
CA ILE A 116 -23.14 -0.54 -1.51
C ILE A 116 -24.16 0.59 -1.57
N LYS A 117 -25.28 0.41 -2.27
CA LYS A 117 -26.35 1.42 -2.33
C LYS A 117 -26.93 1.70 -0.95
N ARG A 118 -27.15 0.68 -0.12
CA ARG A 118 -27.63 0.83 1.26
C ARG A 118 -26.63 1.60 2.12
N LEU A 119 -25.32 1.30 2.03
CA LEU A 119 -24.27 2.04 2.75
C LEU A 119 -24.22 3.50 2.31
N ASN A 120 -24.31 3.76 1.01
CA ASN A 120 -24.34 5.13 0.50
C ASN A 120 -25.58 5.94 0.95
N ALA A 121 -26.66 5.26 1.27
CA ALA A 121 -27.90 5.84 1.80
C ALA A 121 -27.96 5.89 3.33
N ALA A 122 -26.96 5.30 4.04
CA ALA A 122 -26.95 5.27 5.50
C ALA A 122 -26.91 6.69 6.08
N SER A 123 -27.66 6.90 7.16
CA SER A 123 -27.64 8.15 7.92
C SER A 123 -26.28 8.33 8.60
N SER A 124 -25.80 9.57 8.64
CA SER A 124 -24.53 9.89 9.31
C SER A 124 -24.64 9.70 10.82
N ASP A 125 -23.56 9.23 11.46
CA ASP A 125 -23.43 9.16 12.92
C ASP A 125 -22.45 10.23 13.43
N PRO A 126 -22.94 11.37 13.95
CA PRO A 126 -22.07 12.44 14.42
C PRO A 126 -21.35 12.11 15.75
N ASN A 127 -21.73 11.04 16.42
CA ASN A 127 -21.14 10.59 17.69
C ASN A 127 -20.36 9.28 17.55
N GLY A 128 -20.08 8.87 16.32
CA GLY A 128 -19.30 7.68 16.04
C GLY A 128 -17.83 7.81 16.43
N TYR A 129 -17.08 6.75 16.27
CA TYR A 129 -15.68 6.67 16.69
C TYR A 129 -14.76 7.61 15.89
N ILE A 130 -14.86 7.60 14.56
CA ILE A 130 -14.04 8.45 13.70
C ILE A 130 -14.40 9.92 13.88
N SER A 131 -15.69 10.24 13.86
CA SER A 131 -16.19 11.60 14.03
C SER A 131 -15.80 12.20 15.38
N THR A 132 -15.81 11.42 16.45
CA THR A 132 -15.46 11.89 17.80
C THR A 132 -13.94 12.09 17.97
N HIS A 133 -13.11 11.18 17.42
CA HIS A 133 -11.70 11.12 17.77
C HIS A 133 -10.76 11.67 16.67
N PHE A 134 -11.21 11.77 15.42
CA PHE A 134 -10.36 12.09 14.27
C PHE A 134 -10.88 13.24 13.41
N CYS A 135 -11.96 13.89 13.84
CA CYS A 135 -12.54 15.05 13.18
C CYS A 135 -12.61 16.26 14.13
N PRO A 136 -12.67 17.50 13.62
CA PRO A 136 -12.95 18.67 14.43
C PRO A 136 -14.42 18.70 14.88
N ALA A 137 -14.73 19.53 15.86
CA ALA A 137 -16.12 19.77 16.29
C ALA A 137 -16.95 20.51 15.23
N SER A 138 -16.29 21.39 14.45
CA SER A 138 -16.88 22.14 13.33
C SER A 138 -15.95 22.13 12.13
N ASP A 139 -16.50 21.86 10.94
CA ASP A 139 -15.75 21.87 9.68
C ASP A 139 -15.41 23.30 9.22
N GLU A 140 -16.21 24.31 9.65
CA GLU A 140 -16.02 25.72 9.33
C GLU A 140 -14.88 26.34 10.15
N THR A 141 -14.71 25.89 11.39
CA THR A 141 -13.75 26.47 12.35
C THR A 141 -12.88 25.41 13.01
N PRO A 142 -12.16 24.56 12.24
CA PRO A 142 -11.32 23.52 12.80
C PRO A 142 -10.13 24.11 13.58
N ASP A 143 -9.86 23.61 14.79
CA ASP A 143 -8.65 23.94 15.55
C ASP A 143 -7.64 22.80 15.49
N PRO A 144 -6.70 22.79 14.52
CA PRO A 144 -5.73 21.69 14.36
C PRO A 144 -4.71 21.59 15.51
N HIS A 145 -4.73 22.52 16.48
CA HIS A 145 -3.89 22.46 17.68
C HIS A 145 -4.55 21.68 18.82
N ARG A 146 -5.89 21.71 18.89
CA ARG A 146 -6.69 21.10 19.96
C ARG A 146 -7.54 19.93 19.49
N GLU A 147 -7.70 19.77 18.16
CA GLU A 147 -8.52 18.75 17.54
C GLU A 147 -7.72 17.98 16.51
N ARG A 148 -8.15 16.76 16.22
CA ARG A 148 -7.63 15.98 15.08
C ARG A 148 -8.46 16.29 13.86
N CYS A 149 -7.79 16.64 12.77
CA CYS A 149 -8.44 17.05 11.52
C CYS A 149 -8.08 16.09 10.39
N PHE A 150 -8.19 14.76 10.64
CA PHE A 150 -7.95 13.76 9.61
C PHE A 150 -9.04 13.74 8.55
N PHE A 151 -10.28 14.00 8.95
CA PHE A 151 -11.43 14.10 8.07
C PHE A 151 -12.27 15.32 8.46
N THR A 152 -13.12 15.77 7.53
CA THR A 152 -14.24 16.65 7.91
C THR A 152 -15.17 15.87 8.83
N ARG A 153 -15.88 16.57 9.73
CA ARG A 153 -16.86 15.93 10.61
C ARG A 153 -17.96 15.22 9.82
N ALA A 154 -18.39 15.84 8.72
CA ALA A 154 -19.34 15.24 7.80
C ALA A 154 -18.85 13.89 7.26
N ASN A 155 -17.59 13.82 6.78
CA ASN A 155 -17.02 12.59 6.25
C ASN A 155 -16.75 11.56 7.35
N GLY A 156 -16.26 11.98 8.52
CA GLY A 156 -16.08 11.09 9.67
C GLY A 156 -17.38 10.42 10.11
N SER A 157 -18.46 11.18 10.22
CA SER A 157 -19.79 10.68 10.56
C SER A 157 -20.34 9.68 9.53
N ARG A 158 -20.03 9.86 8.25
CA ARG A 158 -20.41 8.90 7.20
C ARG A 158 -19.57 7.63 7.26
N LEU A 159 -18.25 7.75 7.51
CA LEU A 159 -17.36 6.60 7.68
C LEU A 159 -17.82 5.74 8.87
N ASP A 160 -18.18 6.37 9.99
CA ASP A 160 -18.72 5.69 11.17
C ASP A 160 -20.00 4.92 10.82
N ALA A 161 -20.99 5.59 10.23
CA ALA A 161 -22.26 4.97 9.87
C ALA A 161 -22.09 3.77 8.92
N MET A 162 -21.25 3.92 7.89
CA MET A 162 -20.99 2.85 6.94
C MET A 162 -20.27 1.66 7.61
N ARG A 163 -19.27 1.94 8.43
CA ARG A 163 -18.48 0.86 9.05
C ARG A 163 -19.23 0.16 10.19
N ASP A 164 -19.99 0.90 10.99
CA ASP A 164 -20.86 0.30 12.02
C ASP A 164 -21.97 -0.55 11.37
N THR A 165 -22.54 -0.10 10.26
CA THR A 165 -23.51 -0.90 9.49
C THR A 165 -22.89 -2.22 8.99
N ILE A 166 -21.66 -2.17 8.44
CA ILE A 166 -20.95 -3.38 8.01
C ILE A 166 -20.70 -4.29 9.23
N ALA A 167 -20.24 -3.74 10.38
CA ALA A 167 -20.00 -4.51 11.59
C ALA A 167 -21.27 -5.18 12.14
N LEU A 168 -22.40 -4.49 12.06
CA LEU A 168 -23.69 -5.06 12.44
C LEU A 168 -24.04 -6.25 11.54
N TRP A 169 -23.91 -6.10 10.22
CA TRP A 169 -24.18 -7.20 9.28
C TRP A 169 -23.24 -8.39 9.48
N GLU A 170 -21.97 -8.14 9.85
CA GLU A 170 -21.02 -9.19 10.23
C GLU A 170 -21.48 -9.92 11.51
N ALA A 171 -21.87 -9.18 12.54
CA ALA A 171 -22.32 -9.75 13.82
C ALA A 171 -23.63 -10.54 13.71
N GLU A 172 -24.46 -10.21 12.74
CA GLU A 172 -25.73 -10.89 12.45
C GLU A 172 -25.59 -12.02 11.42
N ASP A 173 -24.36 -12.35 10.97
CA ASP A 173 -24.10 -13.28 9.86
C ASP A 173 -24.90 -12.94 8.57
N ALA A 174 -25.26 -11.65 8.41
CA ALA A 174 -26.05 -11.17 7.27
C ALA A 174 -25.23 -10.95 6.01
N ILE A 175 -23.90 -10.93 6.13
CA ILE A 175 -22.96 -10.84 5.01
C ILE A 175 -21.85 -11.88 5.15
N SER A 176 -21.43 -12.45 4.02
CA SER A 176 -20.28 -13.34 3.92
C SER A 176 -18.95 -12.59 3.98
N ARG A 177 -17.85 -13.33 4.17
CA ARG A 177 -16.47 -12.78 4.07
C ARG A 177 -16.23 -12.09 2.72
N SER A 178 -16.74 -12.65 1.63
CA SER A 178 -16.62 -12.09 0.29
C SER A 178 -17.34 -10.75 0.14
N GLU A 179 -18.59 -10.67 0.65
CA GLU A 179 -19.34 -9.42 0.67
C GLU A 179 -18.67 -8.37 1.57
N ARG A 180 -18.20 -8.78 2.76
CA ARG A 180 -17.42 -7.90 3.62
C ARG A 180 -16.22 -7.29 2.89
N ALA A 181 -15.42 -8.12 2.21
CA ALA A 181 -14.26 -7.64 1.46
C ALA A 181 -14.67 -6.67 0.36
N TYR A 182 -15.75 -6.98 -0.37
CA TYR A 182 -16.31 -6.15 -1.42
C TYR A 182 -16.81 -4.78 -0.94
N LEU A 183 -17.19 -4.67 0.35
CA LEU A 183 -17.66 -3.43 0.99
C LEU A 183 -16.53 -2.65 1.66
N VAL A 184 -15.62 -3.33 2.37
CA VAL A 184 -14.56 -2.67 3.15
C VAL A 184 -13.45 -2.14 2.24
N ALA A 185 -13.11 -2.83 1.15
CA ALA A 185 -12.06 -2.37 0.23
C ALA A 185 -12.36 -0.98 -0.38
N PRO A 186 -13.53 -0.71 -0.98
CA PRO A 186 -13.88 0.63 -1.45
C PRO A 186 -14.04 1.65 -0.31
N LEU A 187 -14.45 1.23 0.90
CA LEU A 187 -14.52 2.12 2.06
C LEU A 187 -13.13 2.62 2.47
N LEU A 188 -12.13 1.76 2.50
CA LEU A 188 -10.74 2.13 2.76
C LEU A 188 -10.20 3.09 1.71
N TYR A 189 -10.52 2.87 0.44
CA TYR A 189 -10.16 3.80 -0.63
C TYR A 189 -10.85 5.15 -0.45
N ALA A 190 -12.16 5.17 -0.20
CA ALA A 190 -12.92 6.40 0.01
C ALA A 190 -12.39 7.19 1.22
N ALA A 191 -12.12 6.52 2.35
CA ALA A 191 -11.50 7.13 3.53
C ALA A 191 -10.13 7.74 3.21
N SER A 192 -9.28 7.00 2.49
CA SER A 192 -7.97 7.50 2.05
C SER A 192 -8.11 8.71 1.13
N TYR A 193 -9.07 8.69 0.22
CA TYR A 193 -9.31 9.75 -0.76
C TYR A 193 -9.71 11.07 -0.09
N VAL A 194 -10.66 11.04 0.84
CA VAL A 194 -11.14 12.25 1.52
C VAL A 194 -10.28 12.68 2.71
N SER A 195 -9.22 11.95 3.04
CA SER A 195 -8.38 12.27 4.19
C SER A 195 -7.62 13.59 4.00
N ASN A 196 -7.53 14.38 5.06
CA ASN A 196 -6.75 15.61 5.13
C ASN A 196 -5.27 15.32 5.42
N THR A 197 -4.67 14.44 4.61
CA THR A 197 -3.29 13.97 4.77
C THR A 197 -2.53 14.01 3.47
N SER A 198 -1.22 13.85 3.55
CA SER A 198 -0.34 13.68 2.37
C SER A 198 -0.24 12.21 1.90
N GLY A 199 -1.26 11.37 2.20
CA GLY A 199 -1.28 9.96 1.85
C GLY A 199 -0.76 9.02 2.94
N VAL A 200 -0.37 9.55 4.11
CA VAL A 200 -0.03 8.79 5.33
C VAL A 200 -0.70 9.42 6.55
N PHE A 201 -1.14 8.60 7.49
CA PHE A 201 -1.91 9.03 8.66
C PHE A 201 -1.06 9.36 9.89
N LYS A 202 0.25 9.59 9.73
CA LYS A 202 1.13 10.08 10.82
C LYS A 202 0.85 11.52 11.23
N ALA A 203 0.26 12.30 10.33
CA ALA A 203 -0.09 13.69 10.56
C ALA A 203 -1.25 14.09 9.63
N TYR A 204 -1.96 15.12 10.00
CA TYR A 204 -2.94 15.81 9.18
C TYR A 204 -2.46 17.24 8.88
N HIS A 205 -2.98 17.83 7.81
CA HIS A 205 -2.66 19.21 7.46
C HIS A 205 -3.25 20.19 8.47
N HIS A 206 -2.53 21.28 8.74
CA HIS A 206 -3.06 22.43 9.46
C HIS A 206 -3.98 23.22 8.51
N GLY A 207 -5.27 23.22 8.80
CA GLY A 207 -6.31 23.65 7.87
C GLY A 207 -6.57 22.61 6.76
N TRP A 208 -7.67 22.78 6.04
CA TRP A 208 -8.06 21.86 4.98
C TRP A 208 -7.10 21.98 3.79
N GLY A 209 -6.44 20.89 3.42
CA GLY A 209 -5.52 20.81 2.30
C GLY A 209 -4.15 21.47 2.52
N GLY A 210 -3.83 21.92 3.73
CA GLY A 210 -2.58 22.58 4.08
C GLY A 210 -2.39 23.93 3.37
N THR A 211 -1.15 24.41 3.31
CA THR A 211 -0.82 25.75 2.77
C THR A 211 -1.08 25.88 1.27
N THR A 212 -1.01 24.80 0.50
CA THR A 212 -1.23 24.82 -0.96
C THR A 212 -2.67 24.65 -1.36
N ALA A 213 -3.51 24.12 -0.48
CA ALA A 213 -4.92 23.79 -0.71
C ALA A 213 -5.21 22.98 -1.99
N THR A 214 -4.20 22.41 -2.62
CA THR A 214 -4.33 21.69 -3.92
C THR A 214 -5.18 20.41 -3.82
N ALA A 215 -5.38 19.90 -2.61
CA ALA A 215 -6.16 18.69 -2.35
C ALA A 215 -7.58 18.96 -1.82
N LEU A 216 -8.00 20.24 -1.73
CA LEU A 216 -9.31 20.62 -1.17
C LEU A 216 -10.46 19.89 -1.86
N TYR A 217 -10.44 19.79 -3.19
CA TYR A 217 -11.51 19.15 -3.97
C TYR A 217 -11.80 17.71 -3.53
N ARG A 218 -10.79 16.96 -3.08
CA ARG A 218 -10.97 15.58 -2.60
C ARG A 218 -11.32 15.52 -1.11
N ILE A 219 -10.71 16.41 -0.29
CA ILE A 219 -10.92 16.43 1.17
C ILE A 219 -12.35 16.84 1.50
N LEU A 220 -12.91 17.79 0.73
CA LEU A 220 -14.25 18.31 0.91
C LEU A 220 -15.32 17.57 0.11
N SER A 221 -14.94 16.56 -0.71
CA SER A 221 -15.94 15.71 -1.35
C SER A 221 -16.55 14.74 -0.35
N ASP A 222 -17.79 14.33 -0.61
CA ASP A 222 -18.48 13.37 0.24
C ASP A 222 -17.90 11.97 0.11
N VAL A 223 -17.81 11.24 1.23
CA VAL A 223 -17.55 9.79 1.20
C VAL A 223 -18.66 9.10 0.43
N HIS A 224 -18.26 8.40 -0.62
CA HIS A 224 -19.16 7.65 -1.47
C HIS A 224 -18.49 6.36 -1.94
N LEU A 225 -19.12 5.22 -1.71
CA LEU A 225 -18.61 3.93 -2.15
C LEU A 225 -18.97 3.70 -3.61
N VAL A 226 -17.96 3.31 -4.39
CA VAL A 226 -18.11 2.86 -5.77
C VAL A 226 -17.76 1.38 -5.81
N ALA A 227 -18.54 0.60 -6.53
CA ALA A 227 -18.30 -0.83 -6.70
C ALA A 227 -16.86 -1.10 -7.18
N PRO A 228 -16.14 -2.06 -6.59
CA PRO A 228 -14.81 -2.45 -7.05
C PRO A 228 -14.85 -3.00 -8.48
N ILE A 229 -13.83 -2.68 -9.27
CA ILE A 229 -13.59 -3.36 -10.55
C ILE A 229 -12.84 -4.63 -10.24
N LEU A 230 -13.40 -5.76 -10.64
CA LEU A 230 -12.81 -7.08 -10.45
C LEU A 230 -12.32 -7.62 -11.79
N TRP A 231 -11.48 -8.65 -11.72
CA TRP A 231 -10.91 -9.31 -12.89
C TRP A 231 -10.96 -10.82 -12.70
N ASP A 232 -11.58 -11.50 -13.64
CA ASP A 232 -11.59 -12.95 -13.71
C ASP A 232 -10.46 -13.42 -14.65
N ASN A 233 -9.53 -14.17 -14.10
CA ASN A 233 -8.43 -14.77 -14.87
C ASN A 233 -8.54 -16.31 -14.97
N GLY A 234 -9.66 -16.88 -14.52
CA GLY A 234 -9.91 -18.32 -14.56
C GLY A 234 -9.13 -19.14 -13.54
N HIS A 235 -8.41 -18.51 -12.61
CA HIS A 235 -7.61 -19.19 -11.60
C HIS A 235 -8.20 -19.02 -10.20
N ARG A 236 -7.98 -19.99 -9.31
CA ARG A 236 -8.25 -19.85 -7.89
C ARG A 236 -7.13 -19.02 -7.25
N ASN A 237 -7.33 -17.70 -7.21
CA ASN A 237 -6.42 -16.77 -6.55
C ASN A 237 -6.61 -16.80 -5.03
N LEU A 238 -5.56 -16.48 -4.27
CA LEU A 238 -5.55 -16.52 -2.80
C LEU A 238 -5.06 -15.20 -2.22
N ALA A 239 -5.62 -14.82 -1.06
CA ALA A 239 -5.17 -13.67 -0.29
C ALA A 239 -4.94 -14.07 1.16
N PHE A 240 -3.78 -13.69 1.69
CA PHE A 240 -3.36 -13.93 3.07
C PHE A 240 -3.07 -12.61 3.79
N ASN A 241 -3.16 -12.65 5.12
CA ASN A 241 -2.79 -11.53 5.98
C ASN A 241 -1.97 -12.04 7.17
N VAL A 242 -0.77 -12.52 6.88
CA VAL A 242 0.15 -13.11 7.84
C VAL A 242 1.56 -12.57 7.65
N ASP A 243 2.47 -12.87 8.57
CA ASP A 243 3.89 -12.57 8.36
C ASP A 243 4.41 -13.29 7.11
N ALA A 244 5.26 -12.60 6.32
CA ALA A 244 5.77 -13.16 5.06
C ALA A 244 6.59 -14.44 5.27
N MET A 245 7.32 -14.55 6.40
CA MET A 245 8.07 -15.76 6.75
C MET A 245 7.12 -16.91 7.13
N GLU A 246 6.03 -16.62 7.85
CA GLU A 246 5.00 -17.58 8.18
C GLU A 246 4.38 -18.18 6.90
N LEU A 247 4.01 -17.32 5.94
CA LEU A 247 3.50 -17.77 4.65
C LEU A 247 4.52 -18.61 3.89
N ALA A 248 5.78 -18.14 3.79
CA ALA A 248 6.83 -18.84 3.06
C ALA A 248 7.14 -20.22 3.65
N THR A 249 7.18 -20.33 4.98
CA THR A 249 7.43 -21.59 5.69
C THR A 249 6.30 -22.61 5.49
N ASN A 250 5.06 -22.12 5.42
CA ASN A 250 3.86 -22.98 5.28
C ASN A 250 3.34 -23.03 3.83
N TRP A 251 4.11 -22.55 2.86
CA TRP A 251 3.67 -22.35 1.48
C TRP A 251 3.03 -23.61 0.86
N GLU A 252 3.70 -24.76 0.94
CA GLU A 252 3.19 -25.99 0.32
C GLU A 252 1.85 -26.44 0.91
N SER A 253 1.67 -26.29 2.23
CA SER A 253 0.42 -26.65 2.91
C SER A 253 -0.73 -25.70 2.62
N LEU A 254 -0.44 -24.40 2.41
CA LEU A 254 -1.42 -23.34 2.21
C LEU A 254 -1.80 -23.16 0.73
N VAL A 255 -0.84 -23.31 -0.18
CA VAL A 255 -1.00 -23.02 -1.61
C VAL A 255 -1.07 -24.29 -2.46
N GLY A 256 -0.35 -25.36 -2.06
CA GLY A 256 -0.41 -26.69 -2.68
C GLY A 256 0.46 -26.87 -3.92
N GLU A 257 1.25 -25.87 -4.33
CA GLU A 257 2.17 -25.93 -5.46
C GLU A 257 3.33 -24.95 -5.32
N HIS A 258 4.43 -25.19 -6.02
CA HIS A 258 5.54 -24.24 -6.09
C HIS A 258 5.13 -22.99 -6.87
N ALA A 259 5.60 -21.82 -6.43
CA ALA A 259 5.46 -20.59 -7.20
C ALA A 259 6.43 -20.58 -8.40
N GLY A 260 5.97 -20.16 -9.58
CA GLY A 260 6.86 -19.82 -10.68
C GLY A 260 7.70 -18.58 -10.34
N VAL A 261 7.03 -17.55 -9.81
CA VAL A 261 7.65 -16.28 -9.40
C VAL A 261 7.20 -15.90 -8.00
N ALA A 262 8.15 -15.55 -7.11
CA ALA A 262 7.88 -14.86 -5.86
C ALA A 262 8.45 -13.45 -5.93
N TYR A 263 7.58 -12.44 -5.76
CA TYR A 263 7.92 -11.04 -5.69
C TYR A 263 8.02 -10.57 -4.25
N LEU A 264 9.15 -9.95 -3.91
CA LEU A 264 9.48 -9.47 -2.59
C LEU A 264 9.75 -7.97 -2.64
N ASP A 265 9.00 -7.20 -1.87
CA ASP A 265 9.12 -5.75 -1.72
C ASP A 265 9.08 -5.37 -0.23
N PRO A 266 10.05 -5.88 0.58
CA PRO A 266 10.05 -5.65 2.02
C PRO A 266 10.21 -4.15 2.33
N PRO A 267 9.83 -3.69 3.54
CA PRO A 267 10.09 -2.31 3.97
C PRO A 267 11.56 -1.92 3.83
N TYR A 268 11.86 -0.76 3.22
CA TYR A 268 13.23 -0.29 2.98
C TYR A 268 13.79 0.57 4.11
N ASN A 269 12.94 1.05 5.02
CA ASN A 269 13.29 2.06 6.00
C ASN A 269 12.78 1.73 7.41
N GLN A 270 13.25 2.53 8.38
CA GLN A 270 12.93 2.37 9.81
C GLN A 270 11.47 2.71 10.20
N HIS A 271 10.62 3.11 9.27
CA HIS A 271 9.27 3.59 9.58
C HIS A 271 8.24 2.46 9.43
N PRO A 272 7.65 1.96 10.54
CA PRO A 272 6.63 0.92 10.47
C PRO A 272 5.38 1.37 9.69
N TYR A 273 4.89 0.53 8.81
CA TYR A 273 3.68 0.79 8.03
C TYR A 273 2.44 0.89 8.93
N GLY A 274 2.36 0.10 9.99
CA GLY A 274 1.29 0.20 10.98
C GLY A 274 1.16 1.58 11.59
N SER A 275 2.28 2.31 11.78
CA SER A 275 2.23 3.72 12.22
C SER A 275 1.81 4.67 11.10
N ASN A 276 2.16 4.38 9.85
CA ASN A 276 1.80 5.22 8.69
C ASN A 276 0.31 5.13 8.37
N TYR A 277 -0.30 3.95 8.59
CA TYR A 277 -1.66 3.63 8.16
C TYR A 277 -2.56 3.18 9.31
N HIS A 278 -2.22 3.58 10.56
CA HIS A 278 -2.94 3.15 11.77
C HIS A 278 -4.46 3.34 11.68
N LEU A 279 -4.90 4.43 11.04
CA LEU A 279 -6.33 4.72 10.94
C LEU A 279 -7.03 3.84 9.89
N LEU A 280 -6.35 3.49 8.80
CA LEU A 280 -6.87 2.50 7.85
C LEU A 280 -6.93 1.10 8.49
N ASN A 281 -5.94 0.74 9.31
CA ASN A 281 -5.98 -0.50 10.08
C ASN A 281 -7.18 -0.51 11.06
N THR A 282 -7.45 0.61 11.72
CA THR A 282 -8.62 0.74 12.60
C THR A 282 -9.94 0.60 11.82
N ILE A 283 -10.05 1.22 10.63
CA ILE A 283 -11.24 1.07 9.76
C ILE A 283 -11.40 -0.38 9.28
N ALA A 284 -10.31 -1.06 8.92
CA ALA A 284 -10.36 -2.45 8.47
C ALA A 284 -10.76 -3.41 9.58
N LEU A 285 -10.15 -3.29 10.76
CA LEU A 285 -10.42 -4.14 11.93
C LEU A 285 -11.71 -3.74 12.64
N TRP A 286 -12.00 -2.49 12.70
CA TRP A 286 -13.07 -1.85 13.47
C TRP A 286 -13.01 -2.14 14.97
N ASP A 287 -11.79 -2.27 15.48
CA ASP A 287 -11.47 -2.61 16.88
C ASP A 287 -11.56 -1.41 17.84
N LYS A 288 -11.74 -0.20 17.31
CA LYS A 288 -11.99 1.05 18.06
C LYS A 288 -11.03 1.22 19.25
N PRO A 289 -9.69 1.21 19.06
CA PRO A 289 -8.73 1.30 20.16
C PRO A 289 -8.88 2.62 20.93
N VAL A 290 -8.47 2.61 22.20
CA VAL A 290 -8.49 3.80 23.04
C VAL A 290 -7.62 4.89 22.43
N VAL A 291 -8.20 6.07 22.21
CA VAL A 291 -7.52 7.23 21.63
C VAL A 291 -6.96 8.11 22.75
N PRO A 292 -5.64 8.31 22.81
CA PRO A 292 -5.04 9.16 23.86
C PRO A 292 -5.43 10.63 23.67
N PRO A 293 -5.44 11.45 24.74
CA PRO A 293 -5.61 12.89 24.66
C PRO A 293 -4.58 13.53 23.70
N ILE A 294 -4.92 14.68 23.11
CA ILE A 294 -3.99 15.41 22.28
C ILE A 294 -2.91 16.05 23.12
N ALA A 295 -1.68 15.60 22.93
CA ALA A 295 -0.49 16.12 23.59
C ALA A 295 0.72 15.97 22.66
N ARG A 296 1.89 16.46 23.10
CA ARG A 296 3.15 16.24 22.35
C ARG A 296 3.41 14.74 22.24
N GLY A 297 3.53 14.24 21.01
CA GLY A 297 3.79 12.82 20.69
C GLY A 297 2.53 11.94 20.54
N THR A 298 1.32 12.42 20.92
CA THR A 298 0.05 11.69 20.76
C THR A 298 -0.92 12.38 19.82
N LYS A 299 -0.51 13.46 19.17
CA LYS A 299 -1.37 14.28 18.30
C LYS A 299 -2.08 13.47 17.21
N SER A 300 -1.40 12.53 16.60
CA SER A 300 -1.95 11.68 15.53
C SER A 300 -2.67 10.42 16.03
N ALA A 301 -2.65 10.15 17.34
CA ALA A 301 -3.21 8.93 17.93
C ALA A 301 -2.68 7.62 17.31
N ILE A 302 -1.40 7.60 16.92
CA ILE A 302 -0.78 6.39 16.38
C ILE A 302 -0.81 5.30 17.46
N ARG A 303 -1.22 4.11 17.08
CA ARG A 303 -1.23 2.93 17.98
C ARG A 303 0.16 2.67 18.54
N THR A 304 0.26 2.63 19.86
CA THR A 304 1.53 2.40 20.55
C THR A 304 1.78 0.93 20.89
N ASP A 305 0.73 0.13 21.03
CA ASP A 305 0.74 -1.33 21.20
C ASP A 305 1.51 -2.02 20.08
N TRP A 306 1.25 -1.62 18.86
CA TRP A 306 1.91 -2.21 17.68
C TRP A 306 3.41 -1.89 17.54
N ARG A 307 3.92 -0.93 18.30
CA ARG A 307 5.37 -0.66 18.34
C ARG A 307 6.17 -1.82 18.95
N THR A 308 5.53 -2.62 19.79
CA THR A 308 6.12 -3.81 20.41
C THR A 308 5.67 -5.09 19.76
N GLU A 309 4.38 -5.21 19.47
CA GLU A 309 3.74 -6.44 18.99
C GLU A 309 3.95 -6.69 17.49
N ARG A 310 4.11 -5.61 16.69
CA ARG A 310 4.23 -5.69 15.22
C ARG A 310 5.51 -5.01 14.74
N ARG A 311 6.64 -5.56 15.16
CA ARG A 311 7.96 -5.12 14.69
C ARG A 311 8.41 -5.94 13.50
N SER A 312 8.58 -5.32 12.36
CA SER A 312 9.20 -5.95 11.21
C SER A 312 10.73 -5.91 11.32
N ALA A 313 11.38 -7.04 11.11
CA ALA A 313 12.84 -7.13 11.01
C ALA A 313 13.40 -6.22 9.90
N PHE A 314 12.63 -6.02 8.83
CA PHE A 314 13.01 -5.16 7.70
C PHE A 314 13.11 -3.68 8.05
N ASN A 315 12.49 -3.22 9.15
CA ASN A 315 12.63 -1.85 9.63
C ASN A 315 13.94 -1.59 10.41
N ASN A 316 14.75 -2.61 10.64
CA ASN A 316 16.03 -2.52 11.32
C ASN A 316 17.18 -2.89 10.37
N ALA A 317 18.13 -1.98 10.16
CA ALA A 317 19.25 -2.21 9.24
C ALA A 317 20.14 -3.42 9.59
N LYS A 318 20.19 -3.82 10.87
CA LYS A 318 20.98 -4.99 11.30
C LYS A 318 20.28 -6.31 10.99
N ASP A 319 18.94 -6.31 11.05
CA ASP A 319 18.12 -7.53 10.97
C ASP A 319 17.58 -7.74 9.55
N ALA A 320 17.52 -6.70 8.71
CA ALA A 320 16.86 -6.72 7.41
C ALA A 320 17.49 -7.71 6.43
N LEU A 321 18.83 -7.73 6.31
CA LEU A 321 19.51 -8.65 5.37
C LEU A 321 19.39 -10.12 5.82
N PRO A 322 19.63 -10.50 7.08
CA PRO A 322 19.39 -11.85 7.56
C PRO A 322 17.94 -12.31 7.38
N ALA A 323 16.97 -11.44 7.67
CA ALA A 323 15.55 -11.74 7.50
C ALA A 323 15.19 -11.97 6.02
N LEU A 324 15.74 -11.17 5.12
CA LEU A 324 15.51 -11.34 3.68
C LEU A 324 16.15 -12.63 3.17
N ALA A 325 17.37 -12.95 3.61
CA ALA A 325 18.05 -14.19 3.26
C ALA A 325 17.23 -15.41 3.69
N ALA A 326 16.77 -15.42 4.93
CA ALA A 326 15.93 -16.51 5.44
C ALA A 326 14.60 -16.63 4.67
N LEU A 327 13.97 -15.51 4.29
CA LEU A 327 12.74 -15.51 3.50
C LEU A 327 12.97 -16.06 2.08
N VAL A 328 14.07 -15.66 1.43
CA VAL A 328 14.48 -16.20 0.12
C VAL A 328 14.71 -17.72 0.20
N ASP A 329 15.36 -18.18 1.27
CA ASP A 329 15.63 -19.61 1.47
C ASP A 329 14.35 -20.41 1.70
N ALA A 330 13.43 -19.92 2.54
CA ALA A 330 12.17 -20.56 2.89
C ALA A 330 11.15 -20.59 1.75
N MET A 331 11.17 -19.58 0.85
CA MET A 331 10.15 -19.47 -0.19
C MET A 331 10.25 -20.57 -1.24
N ALA A 332 9.20 -21.37 -1.39
CA ALA A 332 9.08 -22.41 -2.40
C ALA A 332 8.72 -21.80 -3.77
N ALA A 333 9.70 -21.17 -4.41
CA ALA A 333 9.56 -20.55 -5.72
C ALA A 333 10.77 -20.87 -6.62
N ARG A 334 10.53 -20.92 -7.93
CA ARG A 334 11.61 -21.03 -8.90
C ARG A 334 12.38 -19.72 -9.02
N TRP A 335 11.66 -18.62 -9.22
CA TRP A 335 12.23 -17.29 -9.37
C TRP A 335 11.90 -16.43 -8.17
N ILE A 336 12.92 -15.75 -7.66
CA ILE A 336 12.74 -14.68 -6.67
C ILE A 336 13.02 -13.35 -7.35
N ILE A 337 12.07 -12.45 -7.31
CA ILE A 337 12.19 -11.09 -7.81
C ILE A 337 12.11 -10.13 -6.64
N ILE A 338 13.16 -9.34 -6.44
CA ILE A 338 13.25 -8.39 -5.33
C ILE A 338 13.31 -6.97 -5.87
N SER A 339 12.32 -6.16 -5.52
CA SER A 339 12.36 -4.72 -5.75
C SER A 339 13.08 -4.05 -4.59
N TYR A 340 14.09 -3.22 -4.88
CA TYR A 340 14.85 -2.54 -3.84
C TYR A 340 15.41 -1.19 -4.34
N SER A 341 15.92 -0.37 -3.40
CA SER A 341 16.46 0.96 -3.68
C SER A 341 17.85 1.12 -3.08
N THR A 342 18.71 1.88 -3.74
CA THR A 342 20.04 2.22 -3.22
C THR A 342 20.02 3.02 -1.92
N ASP A 343 18.86 3.54 -1.51
CA ASP A 343 18.65 4.24 -0.23
C ASP A 343 18.06 3.34 0.86
N GLY A 344 17.93 2.03 0.63
CA GLY A 344 17.33 1.09 1.56
C GLY A 344 18.22 0.73 2.76
N ASN A 345 17.62 0.07 3.76
CA ASN A 345 18.32 -0.40 4.98
C ASN A 345 19.41 -1.43 4.69
N ILE A 346 19.25 -2.22 3.62
CA ILE A 346 20.23 -3.22 3.16
C ILE A 346 21.13 -2.57 2.12
N PRO A 347 22.46 -2.53 2.31
CA PRO A 347 23.38 -2.12 1.26
C PRO A 347 23.18 -3.00 0.00
N TYR A 348 23.10 -2.37 -1.17
CA TYR A 348 22.79 -3.11 -2.40
C TYR A 348 23.90 -4.10 -2.78
N GLU A 349 25.17 -3.83 -2.41
CA GLU A 349 26.28 -4.77 -2.56
C GLU A 349 26.05 -6.05 -1.74
N ALA A 350 25.64 -5.90 -0.48
CA ALA A 350 25.36 -7.02 0.40
C ALA A 350 24.15 -7.84 -0.08
N LEU A 351 23.13 -7.15 -0.60
CA LEU A 351 21.94 -7.78 -1.19
C LEU A 351 22.32 -8.65 -2.39
N LEU A 352 23.07 -8.09 -3.34
CA LEU A 352 23.47 -8.83 -4.55
C LEU A 352 24.41 -10.00 -4.23
N THR A 353 25.34 -9.82 -3.30
CA THR A 353 26.21 -10.91 -2.82
C THR A 353 25.37 -12.05 -2.21
N MET A 354 24.44 -11.70 -1.31
CA MET A 354 23.55 -12.68 -0.68
C MET A 354 22.74 -13.48 -1.71
N LEU A 355 22.26 -12.82 -2.78
CA LEU A 355 21.51 -13.50 -3.85
C LEU A 355 22.42 -14.38 -4.71
N SER A 356 23.61 -13.91 -5.07
CA SER A 356 24.56 -14.66 -5.91
C SER A 356 25.06 -15.96 -5.27
N GLU A 357 25.08 -16.03 -3.93
CA GLU A 357 25.38 -17.25 -3.18
C GLU A 357 24.27 -18.32 -3.30
N ARG A 358 23.07 -17.95 -3.74
CA ARG A 358 21.88 -18.81 -3.83
C ARG A 358 21.53 -19.24 -5.25
N GLY A 359 22.14 -18.61 -6.24
CA GLY A 359 21.92 -18.97 -7.65
C GLY A 359 22.27 -17.85 -8.62
N PRO A 360 22.12 -18.11 -9.91
CA PRO A 360 22.30 -17.11 -10.96
C PRO A 360 21.41 -15.90 -10.72
N THR A 361 22.03 -14.71 -10.71
CA THR A 361 21.36 -13.46 -10.37
C THR A 361 21.55 -12.44 -11.50
N GLY A 362 20.50 -11.69 -11.80
CA GLY A 362 20.51 -10.58 -12.73
C GLY A 362 19.82 -9.36 -12.15
N ILE A 363 19.96 -8.19 -12.78
CA ILE A 363 19.28 -6.98 -12.38
C ILE A 363 18.70 -6.21 -13.57
N VAL A 364 17.58 -5.52 -13.31
CA VAL A 364 17.08 -4.42 -14.14
C VAL A 364 17.03 -3.15 -13.32
N THR A 365 17.42 -2.02 -13.91
CA THR A 365 17.58 -0.78 -13.16
C THR A 365 16.83 0.37 -13.81
N ARG A 366 16.36 1.30 -12.97
CA ARG A 366 15.77 2.55 -13.43
C ARG A 366 16.16 3.71 -12.53
N ARG A 367 16.60 4.81 -13.14
CA ARG A 367 16.93 6.04 -12.44
C ARG A 367 15.66 6.81 -12.07
N TYR A 368 15.52 7.17 -10.79
CA TYR A 368 14.42 8.00 -10.31
C TYR A 368 14.94 9.31 -9.72
N LYS A 369 14.22 10.39 -10.01
CA LYS A 369 14.47 11.67 -9.37
C LYS A 369 13.99 11.56 -7.90
N ARG A 370 14.88 11.82 -6.95
CA ARG A 370 14.56 11.77 -5.52
C ARG A 370 13.40 12.71 -5.20
N TYR A 371 12.40 12.22 -4.49
CA TYR A 371 11.29 13.05 -4.06
C TYR A 371 11.79 13.99 -2.95
N ARG A 372 11.71 15.31 -3.15
CA ARG A 372 12.12 16.30 -2.15
C ARG A 372 11.04 16.41 -1.08
N VAL A 373 11.32 15.94 0.14
CA VAL A 373 10.43 16.09 1.29
C VAL A 373 10.58 17.48 1.92
N SER A 374 11.68 18.20 1.66
CA SER A 374 11.96 19.53 2.21
C SER A 374 12.90 20.30 1.28
N THR A 375 12.64 21.61 1.12
CA THR A 375 13.51 22.53 0.39
C THR A 375 14.81 22.83 1.12
N THR A 376 14.92 22.53 2.42
CA THR A 376 16.05 22.87 3.29
C THR A 376 17.08 21.75 3.47
N ARG A 377 16.77 20.50 3.08
CA ARG A 377 17.74 19.40 3.09
C ARG A 377 18.13 19.04 1.65
N MET A 378 19.18 19.64 1.16
CA MET A 378 19.83 19.20 -0.08
C MET A 378 20.55 17.87 0.18
N SER A 379 20.06 16.79 -0.43
CA SER A 379 20.82 15.55 -0.53
C SER A 379 22.01 15.77 -1.46
N LEU A 380 23.19 15.32 -1.08
CA LEU A 380 24.38 15.30 -1.93
C LEU A 380 24.19 14.41 -3.19
N ARG A 381 23.22 13.50 -3.16
CA ARG A 381 22.82 12.64 -4.28
C ARG A 381 21.42 13.00 -4.75
N PRO A 382 21.26 13.66 -5.92
CA PRO A 382 19.96 14.14 -6.40
C PRO A 382 19.04 13.02 -6.94
N HIS A 383 19.56 11.83 -7.14
CA HIS A 383 18.85 10.68 -7.71
C HIS A 383 18.98 9.46 -6.79
N THR A 384 17.96 8.64 -6.81
CA THR A 384 17.93 7.30 -6.24
C THR A 384 17.79 6.32 -7.39
N VAL A 385 18.48 5.20 -7.34
CA VAL A 385 18.30 4.11 -8.30
C VAL A 385 17.38 3.08 -7.67
N GLU A 386 16.25 2.86 -8.31
CA GLU A 386 15.41 1.69 -8.05
C GLU A 386 15.89 0.57 -8.96
N PHE A 387 16.05 -0.60 -8.41
CA PHE A 387 16.45 -1.78 -9.16
C PHE A 387 15.58 -2.97 -8.78
N VAL A 388 15.49 -3.92 -9.69
CA VAL A 388 14.83 -5.20 -9.47
C VAL A 388 15.87 -6.28 -9.68
N ALA A 389 16.17 -7.03 -8.62
CA ALA A 389 17.04 -8.20 -8.69
C ALA A 389 16.21 -9.45 -9.01
N ILE A 390 16.76 -10.33 -9.82
CA ILE A 390 16.15 -11.58 -10.28
C ILE A 390 17.09 -12.72 -9.90
N LEU A 391 16.60 -13.69 -9.13
CA LEU A 391 17.36 -14.89 -8.72
C LEU A 391 16.66 -16.13 -9.28
N ASP A 392 17.40 -16.99 -9.98
CA ASP A 392 16.98 -18.35 -10.32
C ASP A 392 17.46 -19.33 -9.22
N LYS A 393 16.52 -19.91 -8.48
CA LYS A 393 16.83 -20.86 -7.39
C LYS A 393 17.16 -22.29 -7.86
N ARG A 394 17.17 -22.54 -9.18
CA ARG A 394 17.54 -23.88 -9.68
C ARG A 394 19.03 -24.15 -9.48
N THR A 395 19.33 -25.31 -8.97
CA THR A 395 20.70 -25.77 -8.70
C THR A 395 21.42 -26.35 -9.92
N ASN A 396 20.70 -26.68 -11.02
CA ASN A 396 21.30 -27.28 -12.24
C ASN A 396 21.36 -26.25 -13.39
N MET A 397 22.56 -25.75 -13.61
CA MET A 397 22.96 -24.76 -14.62
C MET A 397 23.03 -25.32 -16.05
N SER A 398 21.93 -25.69 -16.68
CA SER A 398 21.95 -26.14 -18.07
C SER A 398 21.05 -25.34 -19.03
N VAL A 399 20.54 -24.17 -18.60
CA VAL A 399 19.72 -23.33 -19.48
C VAL A 399 20.31 -21.94 -19.52
N ASP A 400 20.68 -21.48 -20.73
CA ASP A 400 21.03 -20.10 -21.01
C ASP A 400 19.84 -19.18 -20.64
N VAL A 401 19.94 -18.53 -19.49
CA VAL A 401 19.03 -17.45 -19.14
C VAL A 401 19.70 -16.15 -19.60
N PRO A 402 19.11 -15.37 -20.48
CA PRO A 402 19.78 -14.26 -21.19
C PRO A 402 20.43 -13.18 -20.32
N PHE A 403 20.17 -13.20 -19.01
CA PHE A 403 20.72 -12.23 -18.05
C PHE A 403 21.49 -12.90 -16.89
N CYS A 404 21.54 -14.22 -16.81
CA CYS A 404 22.28 -14.96 -15.79
C CYS A 404 23.71 -15.21 -16.25
N GLY A 405 24.55 -14.22 -16.15
CA GLY A 405 25.97 -14.30 -16.51
C GLY A 405 26.76 -13.08 -16.05
N SER A 406 26.06 -12.03 -15.59
CA SER A 406 26.73 -10.86 -15.03
C SER A 406 27.24 -11.17 -13.63
N THR A 407 28.51 -10.89 -13.41
CA THR A 407 29.11 -10.94 -12.07
C THR A 407 28.50 -9.89 -11.17
N VAL A 408 28.65 -10.05 -9.85
CA VAL A 408 28.22 -9.03 -8.88
C VAL A 408 28.87 -7.67 -9.22
N ASP A 409 30.13 -7.64 -9.63
CA ASP A 409 30.85 -6.41 -10.01
C ASP A 409 30.23 -5.72 -11.24
N GLU A 410 29.81 -6.49 -12.24
CA GLU A 410 29.09 -5.94 -13.41
C GLU A 410 27.74 -5.36 -13.03
N GLN A 411 26.99 -6.03 -12.13
CA GLN A 411 25.72 -5.55 -11.61
C GLN A 411 25.89 -4.28 -10.77
N LEU A 412 26.92 -4.21 -9.93
CA LEU A 412 27.27 -3.01 -9.17
C LEU A 412 27.64 -1.84 -10.08
N THR A 413 28.41 -2.12 -11.15
CA THR A 413 28.77 -1.14 -12.18
C THR A 413 27.52 -0.60 -12.89
N GLN A 414 26.56 -1.47 -13.21
CA GLN A 414 25.30 -1.06 -13.82
C GLN A 414 24.48 -0.13 -12.91
N ILE A 415 24.41 -0.43 -11.60
CA ILE A 415 23.74 0.43 -10.61
C ILE A 415 24.47 1.77 -10.47
N ALA A 416 25.79 1.76 -10.34
CA ALA A 416 26.60 2.97 -10.22
C ALA A 416 26.47 3.87 -11.46
N THR A 417 26.50 3.29 -12.64
CA THR A 417 26.29 3.99 -13.92
C THR A 417 24.89 4.60 -13.97
N ALA A 418 23.86 3.86 -13.58
CA ALA A 418 22.50 4.37 -13.50
C ALA A 418 22.38 5.51 -12.47
N ALA A 419 23.15 5.50 -11.38
CA ALA A 419 23.22 6.59 -10.41
C ALA A 419 23.88 7.87 -10.96
N GLY A 420 24.67 7.77 -12.03
CA GLY A 420 25.48 8.85 -12.58
C GLY A 420 26.79 9.05 -11.78
N ASP A 421 27.20 8.07 -11.01
CA ASP A 421 28.49 8.03 -10.35
C ASP A 421 29.55 7.66 -11.43
N GLN A 422 30.61 8.46 -11.57
CA GLN A 422 31.75 8.04 -12.37
C GLN A 422 32.41 6.86 -11.65
N VAL A 423 32.34 5.70 -12.27
CA VAL A 423 33.06 4.51 -11.79
C VAL A 423 34.55 4.85 -11.90
N LYS A 424 35.19 5.09 -10.78
CA LYS A 424 36.66 5.04 -10.71
C LYS A 424 37.03 3.56 -10.72
N ILE A 425 37.43 3.09 -11.91
CA ILE A 425 38.07 1.79 -12.10
C ILE A 425 39.42 1.79 -11.39
#